data_9f070b45853c188d0da2c75bf73ad043
#
_entry.id   9f070b45853c188d0da2c75bf73ad043
#
_cell.length_a   1.000
_cell.length_b   1.000
_cell.length_c   1.000
_cell.angle_alpha   90.00
_cell.angle_beta   90.00
_cell.angle_gamma   90.00
#
_symmetry.space_group_name_H-M   'P 1'
#
loop_
_entity.id
_entity.type
_entity.pdbx_description
1 polymer ?
#
loop_
_entity_poly.entity_id
_entity_poly.type
_entity_poly.pdbx_seq_one_letter_code
_entity_poly.pdbx_strand_id
1 'polypeptide(L)'
;MADRSDHLVAIVDDDDAVLDSLRFLLEVAGARVATYHSASDYLADAEVRPDCLILDQHMPDMTGLELVERLRADGVQLRVMLITGLNSPPLRGQAAALGVTKVLEKPPTEQELLEFIAGPG
;
A
#
# COMPACT_ATOMS: atom_id res chain seq x y z
N MET A 1 4.76 20.49 12.44
CA MET A 1 5.12 19.07 12.38
C MET A 1 3.85 18.23 12.31
N ALA A 2 3.76 17.38 11.33
CA ALA A 2 2.56 16.56 11.16
C ALA A 2 2.51 15.47 12.24
N ASP A 3 1.37 15.34 12.87
CA ASP A 3 1.09 14.25 13.80
C ASP A 3 0.74 13.02 12.94
N ARG A 4 1.29 11.85 13.27
CA ARG A 4 0.98 10.61 12.56
C ARG A 4 -0.50 10.27 12.61
N SER A 5 -1.21 10.73 13.64
CA SER A 5 -2.65 10.48 13.74
C SER A 5 -3.45 11.12 12.59
N ASP A 6 -2.86 12.10 11.89
CA ASP A 6 -3.48 12.71 10.71
C ASP A 6 -3.19 11.93 9.43
N HIS A 7 -2.23 11.00 9.48
CA HIS A 7 -1.91 10.19 8.32
C HIS A 7 -2.89 9.04 8.18
N LEU A 8 -3.44 8.91 6.99
CA LEU A 8 -4.28 7.78 6.66
C LEU A 8 -3.50 6.84 5.75
N VAL A 9 -3.36 5.59 6.18
CA VAL A 9 -2.71 4.54 5.42
C VAL A 9 -3.79 3.58 4.93
N ALA A 10 -3.87 3.36 3.62
CA ALA A 10 -4.75 2.35 3.07
C ALA A 10 -3.95 1.07 2.84
N ILE A 11 -4.54 -0.07 3.18
CA ILE A 11 -3.92 -1.38 2.98
C ILE A 11 -4.86 -2.24 2.16
N VAL A 12 -4.37 -2.78 1.05
CA VAL A 12 -5.15 -3.65 0.17
C VAL A 12 -4.47 -5.00 0.08
N ASP A 13 -5.14 -6.04 0.59
CA ASP A 13 -4.63 -7.41 0.60
C ASP A 13 -5.82 -8.35 0.79
N ASP A 14 -5.85 -9.46 0.05
CA ASP A 14 -6.97 -10.40 0.15
C ASP A 14 -6.87 -11.34 1.35
N ASP A 15 -5.78 -11.29 2.10
CA ASP A 15 -5.56 -12.10 3.30
C ASP A 15 -5.94 -11.30 4.56
N ASP A 16 -7.02 -11.72 5.23
CA ASP A 16 -7.52 -11.06 6.44
C ASP A 16 -6.47 -10.99 7.55
N ALA A 17 -5.70 -12.06 7.72
CA ALA A 17 -4.69 -12.10 8.77
C ALA A 17 -3.60 -11.06 8.53
N VAL A 18 -3.22 -10.86 7.26
CA VAL A 18 -2.25 -9.83 6.89
C VAL A 18 -2.82 -8.44 7.16
N LEU A 19 -4.07 -8.21 6.76
CA LEU A 19 -4.73 -6.92 7.02
C LEU A 19 -4.77 -6.61 8.51
N ASP A 20 -5.17 -7.58 9.33
CA ASP A 20 -5.27 -7.38 10.77
C ASP A 20 -3.91 -7.10 11.40
N SER A 21 -2.88 -7.85 10.99
CA SER A 21 -1.53 -7.68 11.52
C SER A 21 -0.95 -6.31 11.17
N LEU A 22 -1.07 -5.92 9.91
CA LEU A 22 -0.56 -4.62 9.47
C LEU A 22 -1.32 -3.48 10.11
N ARG A 23 -2.63 -3.60 10.19
CA ARG A 23 -3.47 -2.59 10.84
C ARG A 23 -3.05 -2.39 12.29
N PHE A 24 -2.90 -3.48 13.04
CA PHE A 24 -2.50 -3.39 14.44
C PHE A 24 -1.16 -2.68 14.57
N LEU A 25 -0.17 -3.12 13.80
CA LEU A 25 1.16 -2.54 13.84
C LEU A 25 1.15 -1.03 13.58
N LEU A 26 0.45 -0.63 12.54
CA LEU A 26 0.45 0.78 12.13
C LEU A 26 -0.39 1.66 13.05
N GLU A 27 -1.49 1.13 13.60
CA GLU A 27 -2.28 1.87 14.57
C GLU A 27 -1.52 2.08 15.87
N VAL A 28 -0.76 1.09 16.32
CA VAL A 28 0.11 1.25 17.48
C VAL A 28 1.14 2.34 17.24
N ALA A 29 1.60 2.48 16.01
CA ALA A 29 2.55 3.53 15.63
C ALA A 29 1.90 4.92 15.46
N GLY A 30 0.59 5.01 15.64
CA GLY A 30 -0.11 6.29 15.61
C GLY A 30 -0.80 6.63 14.29
N ALA A 31 -0.78 5.73 13.31
CA ALA A 31 -1.42 5.98 12.03
C ALA A 31 -2.91 5.62 12.08
N ARG A 32 -3.71 6.28 11.24
CA ARG A 32 -5.07 5.85 10.94
C ARG A 32 -4.99 4.86 9.77
N VAL A 33 -5.78 3.80 9.82
CA VAL A 33 -5.68 2.72 8.83
C VAL A 33 -7.05 2.37 8.26
N ALA A 34 -7.12 2.27 6.93
CA ALA A 34 -8.28 1.74 6.22
C ALA A 34 -7.85 0.47 5.50
N THR A 35 -8.61 -0.61 5.64
CA THR A 35 -8.26 -1.90 5.05
C THR A 35 -9.28 -2.32 4.01
N TYR A 36 -8.79 -2.96 2.95
CA TYR A 36 -9.62 -3.42 1.84
C TYR A 36 -9.17 -4.81 1.43
N HIS A 37 -10.13 -5.71 1.17
CA HIS A 37 -9.87 -7.10 0.78
C HIS A 37 -9.56 -7.25 -0.70
N SER A 38 -9.79 -6.22 -1.50
CA SER A 38 -9.57 -6.29 -2.94
C SER A 38 -9.33 -4.90 -3.50
N ALA A 39 -8.76 -4.85 -4.70
CA ALA A 39 -8.60 -3.59 -5.42
C ALA A 39 -9.95 -2.96 -5.73
N SER A 40 -10.95 -3.80 -6.07
CA SER A 40 -12.30 -3.31 -6.36
C SER A 40 -12.90 -2.61 -5.16
N ASP A 41 -12.74 -3.18 -3.96
CA ASP A 41 -13.26 -2.57 -2.73
C ASP A 41 -12.60 -1.21 -2.47
N TYR A 42 -11.30 -1.12 -2.69
CA TYR A 42 -10.58 0.14 -2.54
C TYR A 42 -11.09 1.19 -3.54
N LEU A 43 -11.23 0.80 -4.80
CA LEU A 43 -11.69 1.72 -5.84
C LEU A 43 -13.13 2.17 -5.61
N ALA A 44 -13.95 1.32 -4.98
CA ALA A 44 -15.35 1.65 -4.68
C ALA A 44 -15.48 2.67 -3.56
N ASP A 45 -14.46 2.83 -2.73
CA ASP A 45 -14.48 3.81 -1.64
C ASP A 45 -13.96 5.16 -2.15
N ALA A 46 -14.80 5.86 -2.88
CA ALA A 46 -14.43 7.07 -3.60
C ALA A 46 -14.09 8.25 -2.68
N GLU A 47 -14.48 8.18 -1.42
CA GLU A 47 -14.23 9.27 -0.48
C GLU A 47 -12.91 9.16 0.26
N VAL A 48 -12.28 7.98 0.22
CA VAL A 48 -11.01 7.80 0.90
C VAL A 48 -9.89 8.56 0.18
N ARG A 49 -9.06 9.23 0.96
CA ARG A 49 -7.90 9.98 0.45
C ARG A 49 -6.69 9.63 1.28
N PRO A 50 -6.11 8.44 1.10
CA PRO A 50 -4.96 8.04 1.91
C PRO A 50 -3.71 8.83 1.53
N ASP A 51 -2.82 8.98 2.50
CA ASP A 51 -1.52 9.58 2.26
C ASP A 51 -0.57 8.60 1.59
N CYS A 52 -0.76 7.31 1.87
CA CYS A 52 0.02 6.26 1.24
C CYS A 52 -0.77 4.97 1.19
N LEU A 53 -0.32 4.06 0.33
CA LEU A 53 -0.99 2.80 0.05
C LEU A 53 0.00 1.65 0.21
N ILE A 54 -0.38 0.65 1.00
CA ILE A 54 0.36 -0.61 1.11
C ILE A 54 -0.46 -1.65 0.37
N LEU A 55 0.14 -2.32 -0.60
CA LEU A 55 -0.61 -3.04 -1.61
C LEU A 55 0.03 -4.39 -1.90
N ASP A 56 -0.76 -5.45 -1.83
CA ASP A 56 -0.32 -6.78 -2.23
C ASP A 56 -0.35 -6.89 -3.75
N GLN A 57 0.68 -7.52 -4.33
CA GLN A 57 0.74 -7.74 -5.78
C GLN A 57 -0.25 -8.82 -6.23
N HIS A 58 -0.41 -9.87 -5.43
CA HIS A 58 -1.21 -11.04 -5.84
C HIS A 58 -2.59 -11.02 -5.22
N MET A 59 -3.56 -10.53 -5.98
CA MET A 59 -4.97 -10.49 -5.59
C MET A 59 -5.82 -11.07 -6.73
N PRO A 60 -6.97 -11.68 -6.41
CA PRO A 60 -7.74 -12.41 -7.42
C PRO A 60 -8.41 -11.53 -8.48
N ASP A 61 -8.78 -10.30 -8.15
CA ASP A 61 -9.52 -9.44 -9.08
C ASP A 61 -8.61 -8.57 -9.94
N MET A 62 -7.50 -8.11 -9.39
CA MET A 62 -6.59 -7.19 -10.05
C MET A 62 -5.25 -7.25 -9.34
N THR A 63 -4.14 -7.26 -10.08
CA THR A 63 -2.84 -7.23 -9.43
C THR A 63 -2.57 -5.85 -8.82
N GLY A 64 -1.61 -5.82 -7.89
CA GLY A 64 -1.22 -4.55 -7.30
C GLY A 64 -0.75 -3.54 -8.34
N LEU A 65 0.08 -3.98 -9.30
CA LEU A 65 0.56 -3.10 -10.35
C LEU A 65 -0.57 -2.59 -11.24
N GLU A 66 -1.57 -3.43 -11.52
CA GLU A 66 -2.74 -3.00 -12.28
C GLU A 66 -3.51 -1.91 -11.54
N LEU A 67 -3.64 -2.04 -10.23
CA LEU A 67 -4.28 -1.00 -9.42
C LEU A 67 -3.48 0.31 -9.47
N VAL A 68 -2.17 0.24 -9.34
CA VAL A 68 -1.32 1.45 -9.41
C VAL A 68 -1.47 2.10 -10.79
N GLU A 69 -1.44 1.30 -11.86
CA GLU A 69 -1.62 1.79 -13.21
C GLU A 69 -2.93 2.56 -13.35
N ARG A 70 -4.01 1.98 -12.81
CA ARG A 70 -5.32 2.62 -12.81
C ARG A 70 -5.32 3.94 -12.05
N LEU A 71 -4.69 3.96 -10.88
CA LEU A 71 -4.62 5.19 -10.07
C LEU A 71 -3.83 6.28 -10.78
N ARG A 72 -2.69 5.93 -11.38
CA ARG A 72 -1.88 6.90 -12.13
C ARG A 72 -2.63 7.44 -13.34
N ALA A 73 -3.37 6.58 -14.04
CA ALA A 73 -4.20 7.01 -15.17
C ALA A 73 -5.28 8.01 -14.73
N ASP A 74 -5.76 7.86 -13.50
CA ASP A 74 -6.76 8.77 -12.92
C ASP A 74 -6.13 10.01 -12.27
N GLY A 75 -4.81 10.17 -12.40
CA GLY A 75 -4.12 11.35 -11.86
C GLY A 75 -3.77 11.27 -10.38
N VAL A 76 -3.91 10.10 -9.76
CA VAL A 76 -3.64 9.93 -8.34
C VAL A 76 -2.14 9.64 -8.14
N GLN A 77 -1.47 10.47 -7.35
CA GLN A 77 -0.02 10.46 -7.17
C GLN A 77 0.41 10.07 -5.75
N LEU A 78 -0.36 9.26 -5.07
CA LEU A 78 0.00 8.86 -3.72
C LEU A 78 1.21 7.91 -3.69
N ARG A 79 1.88 7.88 -2.54
CA ARG A 79 3.02 6.99 -2.33
C ARG A 79 2.53 5.56 -2.18
N VAL A 80 3.22 4.61 -2.82
CA VAL A 80 2.80 3.21 -2.82
C VAL A 80 3.97 2.31 -2.41
N MET A 81 3.69 1.39 -1.49
CA MET A 81 4.55 0.25 -1.19
C MET A 81 3.87 -1.00 -1.73
N LEU A 82 4.55 -1.68 -2.64
CA LEU A 82 4.06 -2.93 -3.21
C LEU A 82 4.73 -4.10 -2.48
N ILE A 83 3.92 -5.05 -2.02
CA ILE A 83 4.42 -6.23 -1.31
C ILE A 83 4.15 -7.45 -2.18
N THR A 84 5.16 -8.29 -2.34
CA THR A 84 5.04 -9.47 -3.22
C THR A 84 5.77 -10.67 -2.63
N GLY A 85 5.28 -11.86 -2.93
CA GLY A 85 5.98 -13.09 -2.58
C GLY A 85 7.18 -13.36 -3.47
N LEU A 86 7.25 -12.71 -4.64
CA LEU A 86 8.35 -12.88 -5.58
C LEU A 86 8.75 -11.52 -6.16
N ASN A 87 9.85 -10.98 -5.65
CA ASN A 87 10.36 -9.69 -6.08
C ASN A 87 11.35 -9.88 -7.24
N SER A 88 10.83 -9.90 -8.45
CA SER A 88 11.64 -10.14 -9.65
C SER A 88 12.09 -8.83 -10.31
N PRO A 89 13.20 -8.85 -11.08
CA PRO A 89 13.62 -7.67 -11.81
C PRO A 89 12.56 -7.09 -12.74
N PRO A 90 11.79 -7.90 -13.51
CA PRO A 90 10.72 -7.34 -14.33
C PRO A 90 9.65 -6.62 -13.51
N LEU A 91 9.28 -7.18 -12.35
CA LEU A 91 8.29 -6.54 -11.48
C LEU A 91 8.80 -5.20 -10.97
N ARG A 92 10.06 -5.16 -10.51
CA ARG A 92 10.66 -3.92 -10.03
C ARG A 92 10.73 -2.85 -11.10
N GLY A 93 11.04 -3.25 -12.34
CA GLY A 93 11.07 -2.31 -13.46
C GLY A 93 9.71 -1.72 -13.78
N GLN A 94 8.68 -2.56 -13.78
CA GLN A 94 7.31 -2.09 -14.00
C GLN A 94 6.85 -1.17 -12.88
N ALA A 95 7.16 -1.52 -11.64
CA ALA A 95 6.81 -0.70 -10.48
C ALA A 95 7.50 0.66 -10.53
N ALA A 96 8.79 0.69 -10.88
CA ALA A 96 9.52 1.93 -11.00
C ALA A 96 8.93 2.84 -12.07
N ALA A 97 8.51 2.27 -13.19
CA ALA A 97 7.89 3.03 -14.27
C ALA A 97 6.56 3.68 -13.85
N LEU A 98 5.88 3.09 -12.89
CA LEU A 98 4.62 3.61 -12.34
C LEU A 98 4.83 4.51 -11.12
N GLY A 99 6.07 4.75 -10.73
CA GLY A 99 6.37 5.61 -9.58
C GLY A 99 6.07 4.97 -8.23
N VAL A 100 6.09 3.63 -8.16
CA VAL A 100 5.95 2.93 -6.88
C VAL A 100 7.14 3.26 -5.99
N THR A 101 6.87 3.64 -4.76
CA THR A 101 7.92 4.11 -3.84
C THR A 101 8.84 2.97 -3.41
N LYS A 102 8.27 1.81 -3.11
CA LYS A 102 9.02 0.65 -2.66
C LYS A 102 8.37 -0.64 -3.10
N VAL A 103 9.20 -1.64 -3.43
CA VAL A 103 8.76 -3.02 -3.67
C VAL A 103 9.47 -3.89 -2.66
N LEU A 104 8.72 -4.59 -1.81
CA LEU A 104 9.26 -5.44 -0.77
C LEU A 104 8.78 -6.87 -0.91
N GLU A 105 9.63 -7.81 -0.52
CA GLU A 105 9.28 -9.21 -0.50
C GLU A 105 8.60 -9.55 0.83
N LYS A 106 7.61 -10.43 0.79
CA LYS A 106 6.88 -10.87 2.00
C LYS A 106 7.77 -11.74 2.89
N PRO A 107 7.66 -11.58 4.22
CA PRO A 107 6.91 -10.54 4.92
C PRO A 107 7.76 -9.27 5.06
N PRO A 108 7.15 -8.08 4.93
CA PRO A 108 7.90 -6.85 5.16
C PRO A 108 8.26 -6.74 6.66
N THR A 109 9.38 -6.11 6.95
CA THR A 109 9.76 -5.89 8.35
C THR A 109 8.99 -4.72 8.94
N GLU A 110 8.86 -4.72 10.27
CA GLU A 110 8.25 -3.60 10.97
C GLU A 110 8.96 -2.30 10.63
N GLN A 111 10.29 -2.31 10.64
CA GLN A 111 11.08 -1.13 10.31
C GLN A 111 10.78 -0.59 8.92
N GLU A 112 10.69 -1.47 7.93
CA GLU A 112 10.38 -1.07 6.56
C GLU A 112 9.01 -0.41 6.46
N LEU A 113 8.03 -0.97 7.17
CA LEU A 113 6.68 -0.42 7.19
C LEU A 113 6.65 0.95 7.86
N LEU A 114 7.29 1.08 9.02
CA LEU A 114 7.30 2.34 9.76
C LEU A 114 8.05 3.44 9.01
N GLU A 115 9.16 3.11 8.38
CA GLU A 115 9.89 4.06 7.55
C GLU A 115 9.05 4.56 6.38
N PHE A 116 8.30 3.64 5.76
CA PHE A 116 7.46 4.01 4.62
C PHE A 116 6.36 4.99 5.04
N ILE A 117 5.64 4.70 6.12
CA ILE A 117 4.53 5.56 6.54
C ILE A 117 5.02 6.91 7.08
N ALA A 118 6.26 6.97 7.58
CA ALA A 118 6.83 8.24 8.04
C ALA A 118 7.04 9.24 6.90
N GLY A 119 7.13 8.74 5.68
CA GLY A 119 7.27 9.59 4.50
C GLY A 119 8.70 10.00 4.21
N PRO A 120 8.88 10.81 3.18
CA PRO A 120 10.21 11.15 2.65
C PRO A 120 10.93 12.23 3.45
N GLY A 121 10.53 12.51 4.58
CA GLY A 121 11.18 13.59 5.32
C GLY A 121 11.37 13.40 6.73
#